data_b812e882bce1bd4d37f29e61c5c4a6d8
#
_entry.id   b812e882bce1bd4d37f29e61c5c4a6d8
#
_cell.length_a   1.000
_cell.length_b   1.000
_cell.length_c   1.000
_cell.angle_alpha   90.00
_cell.angle_beta   90.00
_cell.angle_gamma   90.00
#
_symmetry.space_group_name_H-M   'P 1'
#
loop_
_entity.id
_entity.type
_entity.pdbx_description
1 polymer ?
#
loop_
_entity_poly.entity_id
_entity_poly.type
_entity_poly.pdbx_seq_one_letter_code
_entity_poly.pdbx_strand_id
1 'polypeptide(L)'
;MAENRNSEMINSEEQEFFKAKSDGLRLLSFSARSAKELRARLKRKKYADALIGRVIETFQKQGLIDDAKFAKLFAESRVYSRPTGKRQLEMDLKKKGLAPELVRQTIADLKDYDEKGMVRELARKRLKGMTGVSKEKKRARLFGFLKRRGFGSEAIFSVMDELFSAKGGSASGGKGGSAEDLELKEHSSED
;
A
#
# COMPACT_ATOMS: atom_id res chain seq x y z
N MET A 1 27.27 41.91 30.29
CA MET A 1 26.50 42.04 29.03
C MET A 1 26.39 40.71 28.24
N ALA A 2 27.34 39.78 28.33
CA ALA A 2 27.27 38.47 27.64
C ALA A 2 26.30 37.49 28.31
N GLU A 3 26.26 37.44 29.64
CA GLU A 3 25.37 36.54 30.40
C GLU A 3 23.88 36.83 30.20
N ASN A 4 23.50 38.12 30.08
CA ASN A 4 22.11 38.48 29.88
C ASN A 4 21.59 38.05 28.48
N ARG A 5 22.43 38.19 27.44
CA ARG A 5 22.12 37.71 26.08
C ARG A 5 21.95 36.21 25.98
N ASN A 6 22.75 35.45 26.72
CA ASN A 6 22.69 33.99 26.74
C ASN A 6 21.38 33.50 27.42
N SER A 7 20.98 34.14 28.51
CA SER A 7 19.74 33.84 29.22
C SER A 7 18.50 34.18 28.40
N GLU A 8 18.49 35.30 27.64
CA GLU A 8 17.41 35.68 26.73
C GLU A 8 17.31 34.74 25.52
N MET A 9 18.43 34.28 24.96
CA MET A 9 18.45 33.29 23.87
C MET A 9 17.92 31.92 24.33
N ILE A 10 18.32 31.44 25.50
CA ILE A 10 17.82 30.16 26.06
C ILE A 10 16.32 30.24 26.30
N ASN A 11 15.82 31.35 26.84
CA ASN A 11 14.38 31.56 27.06
C ASN A 11 13.59 31.59 25.74
N SER A 12 14.15 32.21 24.71
CA SER A 12 13.54 32.25 23.37
C SER A 12 13.45 30.86 22.71
N GLU A 13 14.53 30.05 22.80
CA GLU A 13 14.54 28.67 22.26
C GLU A 13 13.58 27.74 22.98
N GLU A 14 13.45 27.87 24.32
CA GLU A 14 12.47 27.10 25.07
C GLU A 14 11.04 27.47 24.72
N GLN A 15 10.75 28.74 24.57
CA GLN A 15 9.43 29.21 24.13
C GLN A 15 9.07 28.66 22.75
N GLU A 16 10.03 28.68 21.83
CA GLU A 16 9.83 28.10 20.48
C GLU A 16 9.62 26.59 20.54
N PHE A 17 10.35 25.87 21.41
CA PHE A 17 10.15 24.44 21.64
C PHE A 17 8.74 24.14 22.18
N PHE A 18 8.26 24.87 23.17
CA PHE A 18 6.90 24.68 23.70
C PHE A 18 5.83 24.95 22.66
N LYS A 19 6.03 25.97 21.81
CA LYS A 19 5.13 26.27 20.69
C LYS A 19 5.11 25.15 19.66
N ALA A 20 6.28 24.66 19.24
CA ALA A 20 6.40 23.54 18.31
C ALA A 20 5.80 22.24 18.87
N LYS A 21 6.00 21.97 20.17
CA LYS A 21 5.41 20.83 20.88
C LYS A 21 3.88 20.95 20.93
N SER A 22 3.33 22.12 21.25
CA SER A 22 1.88 22.35 21.23
C SER A 22 1.27 22.15 19.84
N ASP A 23 1.92 22.67 18.79
CA ASP A 23 1.52 22.45 17.41
C ASP A 23 1.57 20.97 17.01
N GLY A 24 2.61 20.25 17.45
CA GLY A 24 2.75 18.83 17.27
C GLY A 24 1.63 18.03 17.91
N LEU A 25 1.31 18.31 19.17
CA LEU A 25 0.18 17.68 19.89
C LEU A 25 -1.14 17.91 19.16
N ARG A 26 -1.38 19.13 18.72
CA ARG A 26 -2.58 19.46 17.93
C ARG A 26 -2.65 18.67 16.63
N LEU A 27 -1.52 18.47 15.95
CA LEU A 27 -1.49 17.65 14.74
C LEU A 27 -1.78 16.17 15.00
N LEU A 28 -1.32 15.64 16.14
CA LEU A 28 -1.57 14.24 16.56
C LEU A 28 -2.99 14.03 17.07
N SER A 29 -3.64 15.03 17.66
CA SER A 29 -5.03 14.91 18.11
C SER A 29 -6.03 14.71 16.96
N PHE A 30 -5.72 15.19 15.75
CA PHE A 30 -6.58 14.98 14.58
C PHE A 30 -6.41 13.61 13.94
N SER A 31 -5.21 13.04 13.94
CA SER A 31 -4.96 11.70 13.40
C SER A 31 -3.57 11.19 13.78
N ALA A 32 -3.44 9.87 13.93
CA ALA A 32 -2.15 9.23 14.08
C ALA A 32 -1.24 9.56 12.87
N ARG A 33 0.04 9.77 13.14
CA ARG A 33 1.06 10.13 12.13
C ARG A 33 2.36 9.39 12.41
N SER A 34 3.10 9.10 11.33
CA SER A 34 4.49 8.68 11.47
C SER A 34 5.38 9.86 11.89
N ALA A 35 6.55 9.55 12.44
CA ALA A 35 7.57 10.55 12.78
C ALA A 35 7.92 11.43 11.58
N LYS A 36 8.06 10.84 10.37
CA LYS A 36 8.32 11.59 9.13
C LYS A 36 7.19 12.55 8.76
N GLU A 37 5.94 12.12 8.90
CA GLU A 37 4.79 12.96 8.59
C GLU A 37 4.69 14.15 9.53
N LEU A 38 4.92 13.94 10.82
CA LEU A 38 4.94 15.04 11.79
C LEU A 38 6.11 16.00 11.51
N ARG A 39 7.31 15.48 11.24
CA ARG A 39 8.47 16.30 10.83
C ARG A 39 8.12 17.20 9.64
N ALA A 40 7.52 16.63 8.60
CA ALA A 40 7.15 17.39 7.41
C ALA A 40 6.07 18.46 7.70
N ARG A 41 5.17 18.22 8.65
CA ARG A 41 4.16 19.20 9.05
C ARG A 41 4.75 20.35 9.87
N LEU A 42 5.64 20.07 10.81
CA LEU A 42 6.33 21.08 11.60
C LEU A 42 7.28 21.91 10.72
N LYS A 43 7.97 21.27 9.75
CA LYS A 43 8.82 21.99 8.78
C LYS A 43 8.02 22.99 7.93
N ARG A 44 6.80 22.65 7.54
CA ARG A 44 5.91 23.61 6.84
C ARG A 44 5.51 24.81 7.72
N LYS A 45 5.54 24.66 9.03
CA LYS A 45 5.35 25.75 9.99
C LYS A 45 6.63 26.56 10.23
N LYS A 46 7.71 26.25 9.49
CA LYS A 46 9.00 26.94 9.51
C LYS A 46 9.81 26.76 10.81
N TYR A 47 9.54 25.72 11.60
CA TYR A 47 10.40 25.35 12.72
C TYR A 47 11.76 24.83 12.23
N ALA A 48 12.84 25.13 12.97
CA ALA A 48 14.19 24.63 12.68
C ALA A 48 14.27 23.10 12.80
N ASP A 49 15.06 22.44 11.93
CA ASP A 49 15.17 20.97 11.90
C ASP A 49 15.66 20.38 13.23
N ALA A 50 16.58 21.07 13.96
CA ALA A 50 17.02 20.68 15.29
C ALA A 50 15.89 20.69 16.31
N LEU A 51 15.08 21.73 16.31
CA LEU A 51 13.91 21.86 17.17
C LEU A 51 12.87 20.78 16.90
N ILE A 52 12.58 20.52 15.62
CA ILE A 52 11.67 19.45 15.21
C ILE A 52 12.20 18.10 15.70
N GLY A 53 13.51 17.86 15.61
CA GLY A 53 14.16 16.65 16.14
C GLY A 53 13.86 16.44 17.61
N ARG A 54 14.09 17.47 18.44
CA ARG A 54 13.81 17.46 19.89
C ARG A 54 12.35 17.17 20.21
N VAL A 55 11.41 17.77 19.46
CA VAL A 55 9.97 17.53 19.64
C VAL A 55 9.61 16.08 19.32
N ILE A 56 10.10 15.54 18.19
CA ILE A 56 9.83 14.15 17.78
C ILE A 56 10.39 13.16 18.79
N GLU A 57 11.63 13.35 19.23
CA GLU A 57 12.26 12.50 20.25
C GLU A 57 11.46 12.53 21.56
N THR A 58 11.02 13.70 21.99
CA THR A 58 10.17 13.86 23.17
C THR A 58 8.86 13.05 23.01
N PHE A 59 8.22 13.14 21.86
CA PHE A 59 6.97 12.42 21.59
C PHE A 59 7.17 10.92 21.49
N GLN A 60 8.31 10.47 20.96
CA GLN A 60 8.64 9.04 20.94
C GLN A 60 8.87 8.50 22.35
N LYS A 61 9.63 9.22 23.21
CA LYS A 61 9.82 8.85 24.61
C LYS A 61 8.52 8.82 25.40
N GLN A 62 7.56 9.67 25.06
CA GLN A 62 6.23 9.71 25.68
C GLN A 62 5.22 8.73 25.06
N GLY A 63 5.62 7.95 24.06
CA GLY A 63 4.73 7.02 23.35
C GLY A 63 3.63 7.69 22.50
N LEU A 64 3.72 9.00 22.27
CA LEU A 64 2.79 9.76 21.42
C LEU A 64 3.04 9.51 19.93
N ILE A 65 4.28 9.18 19.58
CA ILE A 65 4.68 8.71 18.25
C ILE A 65 5.28 7.33 18.42
N ASP A 66 4.70 6.38 17.70
CA ASP A 66 5.17 5.00 17.61
C ASP A 66 4.97 4.54 16.16
N ASP A 67 6.06 4.50 15.41
CA ASP A 67 6.03 4.13 13.99
C ASP A 67 5.62 2.65 13.79
N ALA A 68 5.88 1.76 14.76
CA ALA A 68 5.45 0.36 14.69
C ALA A 68 3.93 0.23 14.87
N LYS A 69 3.39 0.88 15.88
CA LYS A 69 1.94 0.95 16.11
C LYS A 69 1.23 1.63 14.94
N PHE A 70 1.80 2.72 14.43
CA PHE A 70 1.28 3.41 13.25
C PHE A 70 1.26 2.51 12.02
N ALA A 71 2.35 1.77 11.75
CA ALA A 71 2.45 0.85 10.61
C ALA A 71 1.36 -0.20 10.64
N LYS A 72 1.14 -0.85 11.79
CA LYS A 72 0.12 -1.87 11.99
C LYS A 72 -1.29 -1.31 11.73
N LEU A 73 -1.66 -0.23 12.40
CA LEU A 73 -2.96 0.41 12.25
C LEU A 73 -3.21 0.90 10.81
N PHE A 74 -2.17 1.44 10.16
CA PHE A 74 -2.26 1.88 8.78
C PHE A 74 -2.48 0.69 7.84
N ALA A 75 -1.76 -0.41 8.01
CA ALA A 75 -1.88 -1.61 7.20
C ALA A 75 -3.28 -2.25 7.35
N GLU A 76 -3.75 -2.43 8.57
CA GLU A 76 -5.10 -2.93 8.87
C GLU A 76 -6.18 -2.04 8.22
N SER A 77 -6.10 -0.73 8.41
CA SER A 77 -7.04 0.22 7.78
C SER A 77 -7.06 0.10 6.26
N ARG A 78 -5.90 -0.15 5.63
CA ARG A 78 -5.82 -0.34 4.16
C ARG A 78 -6.46 -1.63 3.69
N VAL A 79 -6.31 -2.71 4.44
CA VAL A 79 -6.95 -3.99 4.14
C VAL A 79 -8.47 -3.87 4.19
N TYR A 80 -9.01 -3.25 5.24
CA TYR A 80 -10.47 -3.18 5.45
C TYR A 80 -11.15 -2.07 4.66
N SER A 81 -10.63 -0.83 4.69
CA SER A 81 -11.32 0.32 4.11
C SER A 81 -11.04 0.52 2.63
N ARG A 82 -9.84 0.16 2.18
CA ARG A 82 -9.38 0.34 0.81
C ARG A 82 -8.53 -0.83 0.37
N PRO A 83 -9.14 -1.99 0.04
CA PRO A 83 -8.41 -3.19 -0.30
C PRO A 83 -7.27 -2.93 -1.29
N THR A 84 -6.07 -3.28 -0.87
CA THR A 84 -4.81 -2.90 -1.52
C THR A 84 -3.88 -4.10 -1.46
N GLY A 85 -3.21 -4.42 -2.57
CA GLY A 85 -2.22 -5.49 -2.64
C GLY A 85 -0.97 -5.19 -1.83
N LYS A 86 -0.24 -6.23 -1.41
CA LYS A 86 0.97 -6.12 -0.57
C LYS A 86 1.99 -5.14 -1.16
N ARG A 87 2.19 -5.17 -2.47
CA ARG A 87 3.15 -4.26 -3.16
C ARG A 87 2.78 -2.79 -2.99
N GLN A 88 1.51 -2.43 -3.13
CA GLN A 88 1.07 -1.05 -2.96
C GLN A 88 1.13 -0.63 -1.49
N LEU A 89 0.77 -1.55 -0.57
CA LEU A 89 0.88 -1.32 0.87
C LEU A 89 2.33 -1.02 1.27
N GLU A 90 3.28 -1.81 0.77
CA GLU A 90 4.70 -1.59 0.98
C GLU A 90 5.15 -0.19 0.51
N MET A 91 4.73 0.21 -0.70
CA MET A 91 5.03 1.54 -1.22
C MET A 91 4.41 2.65 -0.37
N ASP A 92 3.19 2.46 0.10
CA ASP A 92 2.50 3.43 0.94
C ASP A 92 3.18 3.59 2.30
N LEU A 93 3.60 2.50 2.95
CA LEU A 93 4.34 2.52 4.22
C LEU A 93 5.72 3.19 4.05
N LYS A 94 6.46 2.88 2.96
CA LYS A 94 7.72 3.57 2.62
C LYS A 94 7.53 5.07 2.41
N LYS A 95 6.45 5.49 1.75
CA LYS A 95 6.10 6.91 1.59
C LYS A 95 5.83 7.59 2.93
N LYS A 96 5.27 6.87 3.89
CA LYS A 96 5.09 7.33 5.28
C LYS A 96 6.43 7.48 6.03
N GLY A 97 7.52 6.98 5.46
CA GLY A 97 8.87 7.11 6.00
C GLY A 97 9.25 6.08 7.04
N LEU A 98 8.55 4.97 7.03
CA LEU A 98 8.85 3.85 7.91
C LEU A 98 10.12 3.11 7.44
N ALA A 99 10.90 2.61 8.39
CA ALA A 99 12.12 1.86 8.10
C ALA A 99 11.79 0.59 7.26
N PRO A 100 12.65 0.21 6.29
CA PRO A 100 12.40 -0.95 5.42
C PRO A 100 12.12 -2.24 6.19
N GLU A 101 12.83 -2.45 7.31
CA GLU A 101 12.64 -3.62 8.16
C GLU A 101 11.25 -3.65 8.77
N LEU A 102 10.82 -2.53 9.36
CA LEU A 102 9.48 -2.39 9.92
C LEU A 102 8.40 -2.60 8.87
N VAL A 103 8.61 -2.12 7.64
CA VAL A 103 7.68 -2.34 6.53
C VAL A 103 7.56 -3.82 6.20
N ARG A 104 8.70 -4.55 6.10
CA ARG A 104 8.70 -6.00 5.83
C ARG A 104 7.95 -6.77 6.90
N GLN A 105 8.28 -6.49 8.18
CA GLN A 105 7.64 -7.12 9.32
C GLN A 105 6.13 -6.85 9.34
N THR A 106 5.73 -5.60 9.17
CA THR A 106 4.30 -5.21 9.15
C THR A 106 3.51 -5.98 8.08
N ILE A 107 4.09 -6.19 6.89
CA ILE A 107 3.43 -6.93 5.80
C ILE A 107 3.40 -8.44 6.10
N ALA A 108 4.45 -8.98 6.72
CA ALA A 108 4.51 -10.39 7.11
C ALA A 108 3.49 -10.71 8.22
N ASP A 109 3.28 -9.79 9.14
CA ASP A 109 2.38 -9.95 10.29
C ASP A 109 0.88 -9.78 9.96
N LEU A 110 0.52 -9.49 8.71
CA LEU A 110 -0.88 -9.40 8.28
C LEU A 110 -1.55 -10.78 8.28
N LYS A 111 -2.17 -11.15 9.40
CA LYS A 111 -2.72 -12.50 9.63
C LYS A 111 -3.91 -12.84 8.74
N ASP A 112 -4.82 -11.89 8.48
CA ASP A 112 -6.07 -12.12 7.77
C ASP A 112 -6.04 -11.57 6.33
N TYR A 113 -4.84 -11.56 5.70
CA TYR A 113 -4.67 -11.03 4.37
C TYR A 113 -5.06 -12.06 3.30
N ASP A 114 -6.37 -12.13 2.99
CA ASP A 114 -6.88 -12.92 1.86
C ASP A 114 -6.82 -12.09 0.56
N GLU A 115 -5.67 -12.16 -0.13
CA GLU A 115 -5.48 -11.43 -1.39
C GLU A 115 -6.47 -11.86 -2.48
N LYS A 116 -6.74 -13.16 -2.61
CA LYS A 116 -7.66 -13.68 -3.62
C LYS A 116 -9.11 -13.25 -3.34
N GLY A 117 -9.54 -13.30 -2.08
CA GLY A 117 -10.85 -12.80 -1.67
C GLY A 117 -11.04 -11.32 -1.96
N MET A 118 -10.06 -10.49 -1.61
CA MET A 118 -10.08 -9.05 -1.90
C MET A 118 -10.12 -8.78 -3.41
N VAL A 119 -9.31 -9.48 -4.21
CA VAL A 119 -9.30 -9.36 -5.68
C VAL A 119 -10.67 -9.75 -6.23
N ARG A 120 -11.28 -10.85 -5.74
CA ARG A 120 -12.59 -11.34 -6.17
C ARG A 120 -13.69 -10.33 -5.90
N GLU A 121 -13.73 -9.76 -4.71
CA GLU A 121 -14.72 -8.75 -4.33
C GLU A 121 -14.59 -7.49 -5.19
N LEU A 122 -13.37 -6.95 -5.31
CA LEU A 122 -13.10 -5.78 -6.14
C LEU A 122 -13.42 -6.02 -7.62
N ALA A 123 -13.07 -7.21 -8.14
CA ALA A 123 -13.36 -7.59 -9.52
C ALA A 123 -14.85 -7.64 -9.78
N ARG A 124 -15.63 -8.30 -8.91
CA ARG A 124 -17.10 -8.37 -9.03
C ARG A 124 -17.73 -6.99 -8.99
N LYS A 125 -17.31 -6.16 -8.03
CA LYS A 125 -17.79 -4.77 -7.92
C LYS A 125 -17.48 -3.95 -9.18
N ARG A 126 -16.26 -4.09 -9.70
CA ARG A 126 -15.82 -3.35 -10.89
C ARG A 126 -16.56 -3.81 -12.17
N LEU A 127 -16.78 -5.12 -12.31
CA LEU A 127 -17.47 -5.69 -13.48
C LEU A 127 -18.93 -5.28 -13.58
N LYS A 128 -19.63 -5.05 -12.45
CA LYS A 128 -21.02 -4.54 -12.44
C LYS A 128 -21.15 -3.22 -13.19
N GLY A 129 -20.14 -2.35 -13.16
CA GLY A 129 -20.14 -1.07 -13.88
C GLY A 129 -19.63 -1.14 -15.33
N MET A 130 -19.32 -2.34 -15.86
CA MET A 130 -18.80 -2.51 -17.22
C MET A 130 -19.87 -3.12 -18.16
N THR A 131 -21.03 -2.49 -18.27
CA THR A 131 -22.09 -2.88 -19.22
C THR A 131 -21.68 -2.51 -20.65
N GLY A 132 -22.06 -3.34 -21.65
CA GLY A 132 -21.79 -3.06 -23.07
C GLY A 132 -20.30 -3.18 -23.51
N VAL A 133 -19.41 -3.66 -22.63
CA VAL A 133 -17.97 -3.81 -22.95
C VAL A 133 -17.69 -5.28 -23.29
N SER A 134 -16.90 -5.54 -24.34
CA SER A 134 -16.50 -6.92 -24.72
C SER A 134 -15.71 -7.62 -23.61
N LYS A 135 -15.72 -8.96 -23.63
CA LYS A 135 -15.06 -9.81 -22.61
C LYS A 135 -13.56 -9.51 -22.52
N GLU A 136 -12.88 -9.34 -23.65
CA GLU A 136 -11.46 -9.05 -23.77
C GLU A 136 -11.13 -7.68 -23.16
N LYS A 137 -11.90 -6.66 -23.50
CA LYS A 137 -11.76 -5.32 -22.94
C LYS A 137 -12.03 -5.28 -21.42
N LYS A 138 -13.02 -6.07 -20.95
CA LYS A 138 -13.27 -6.23 -19.50
C LYS A 138 -12.05 -6.84 -18.79
N ARG A 139 -11.49 -7.94 -19.34
CA ARG A 139 -10.28 -8.58 -18.79
C ARG A 139 -9.11 -7.59 -18.71
N ALA A 140 -8.80 -6.91 -19.79
CA ALA A 140 -7.68 -5.95 -19.84
C ALA A 140 -7.86 -4.80 -18.84
N ARG A 141 -9.05 -4.20 -18.79
CA ARG A 141 -9.36 -3.10 -17.85
C ARG A 141 -9.30 -3.54 -16.39
N LEU A 142 -9.83 -4.73 -16.10
CA LEU A 142 -9.82 -5.31 -14.76
C LEU A 142 -8.40 -5.62 -14.30
N PHE A 143 -7.60 -6.28 -15.14
CA PHE A 143 -6.20 -6.56 -14.88
C PHE A 143 -5.42 -5.28 -14.55
N GLY A 144 -5.49 -4.26 -15.40
CA GLY A 144 -4.82 -2.98 -15.17
C GLY A 144 -5.28 -2.28 -13.87
N PHE A 145 -6.56 -2.35 -13.55
CA PHE A 145 -7.09 -1.81 -12.29
C PHE A 145 -6.51 -2.51 -11.06
N LEU A 146 -6.49 -3.84 -11.04
CA LEU A 146 -5.98 -4.63 -9.93
C LEU A 146 -4.45 -4.52 -9.78
N LYS A 147 -3.73 -4.49 -10.91
CA LYS A 147 -2.27 -4.25 -10.91
C LYS A 147 -1.91 -2.89 -10.34
N ARG A 148 -2.64 -1.82 -10.69
CA ARG A 148 -2.41 -0.48 -10.10
C ARG A 148 -2.72 -0.44 -8.60
N ARG A 149 -3.53 -1.36 -8.08
CA ARG A 149 -3.77 -1.54 -6.65
C ARG A 149 -2.72 -2.40 -5.95
N GLY A 150 -1.72 -2.90 -6.68
CA GLY A 150 -0.59 -3.62 -6.16
C GLY A 150 -0.84 -5.09 -5.83
N PHE A 151 -1.93 -5.67 -6.35
CA PHE A 151 -2.19 -7.11 -6.22
C PHE A 151 -1.23 -7.95 -7.05
N GLY A 152 -0.91 -9.16 -6.56
CA GLY A 152 -0.05 -10.11 -7.24
C GLY A 152 -0.69 -10.63 -8.52
N SER A 153 0.13 -10.90 -9.55
CA SER A 153 -0.36 -11.42 -10.83
C SER A 153 -1.06 -12.76 -10.67
N GLU A 154 -0.53 -13.64 -9.82
CA GLU A 154 -1.09 -14.94 -9.55
C GLU A 154 -2.53 -14.85 -9.00
N ALA A 155 -2.75 -14.02 -7.97
CA ALA A 155 -4.07 -13.80 -7.39
C ALA A 155 -5.04 -13.19 -8.43
N ILE A 156 -4.54 -12.25 -9.25
CA ILE A 156 -5.34 -11.63 -10.31
C ILE A 156 -5.76 -12.67 -11.35
N PHE A 157 -4.82 -13.45 -11.89
CA PHE A 157 -5.13 -14.44 -12.94
C PHE A 157 -6.06 -15.52 -12.41
N SER A 158 -5.77 -16.06 -11.21
CA SER A 158 -6.64 -17.07 -10.58
C SER A 158 -8.10 -16.61 -10.50
N VAL A 159 -8.34 -15.40 -10.00
CA VAL A 159 -9.71 -14.85 -9.88
C VAL A 159 -10.30 -14.48 -11.23
N MET A 160 -9.51 -13.98 -12.16
CA MET A 160 -10.01 -13.66 -13.52
C MET A 160 -10.45 -14.92 -14.25
N ASP A 161 -9.71 -16.01 -14.13
CA ASP A 161 -10.09 -17.27 -14.74
C ASP A 161 -11.38 -17.81 -14.11
N GLU A 162 -11.53 -17.77 -12.78
CA GLU A 162 -12.81 -18.09 -12.13
C GLU A 162 -13.98 -17.27 -12.71
N LEU A 163 -13.83 -15.96 -12.80
CA LEU A 163 -14.92 -15.06 -13.19
C LEU A 163 -15.26 -15.09 -14.69
N PHE A 164 -14.30 -15.38 -15.54
CA PHE A 164 -14.49 -15.38 -16.98
C PHE A 164 -14.66 -16.79 -17.57
N SER A 165 -14.26 -17.86 -16.87
CA SER A 165 -14.54 -19.25 -17.25
C SER A 165 -15.94 -19.70 -16.84
N ALA A 166 -16.43 -19.30 -15.66
CA ALA A 166 -17.76 -19.66 -15.16
C ALA A 166 -18.95 -19.16 -16.01
N LYS A 167 -18.72 -18.30 -17.01
CA LYS A 167 -19.76 -17.82 -17.97
C LYS A 167 -19.70 -18.50 -19.35
N GLY A 168 -18.88 -19.56 -19.50
CA GLY A 168 -18.74 -20.33 -20.74
C GLY A 168 -19.28 -21.74 -20.68
N GLY A 169 -19.96 -22.13 -19.61
CA GLY A 169 -20.53 -23.47 -19.44
C GLY A 169 -21.99 -23.56 -19.91
N SER A 170 -22.23 -23.48 -21.23
CA SER A 170 -23.39 -24.09 -21.85
C SER A 170 -22.96 -24.72 -23.17
N ALA A 171 -22.99 -26.05 -23.17
CA ALA A 171 -23.04 -26.97 -24.32
C ALA A 171 -21.97 -26.83 -25.42
N SER A 172 -20.95 -27.70 -25.44
CA SER A 172 -20.93 -28.79 -26.42
C SER A 172 -19.84 -29.79 -26.03
N GLY A 173 -20.27 -31.03 -25.84
CA GLY A 173 -19.37 -32.16 -25.80
C GLY A 173 -18.77 -32.38 -27.20
N GLY A 174 -17.53 -32.82 -27.26
CA GLY A 174 -16.83 -33.09 -28.50
C GLY A 174 -15.39 -33.54 -28.30
N LYS A 175 -15.22 -34.84 -28.03
CA LYS A 175 -14.13 -35.73 -28.46
C LYS A 175 -12.68 -35.30 -28.18
N GLY A 176 -12.07 -36.21 -27.43
CA GLY A 176 -10.65 -36.39 -27.30
C GLY A 176 -9.95 -36.49 -28.66
N GLY A 177 -8.84 -35.83 -28.78
CA GLY A 177 -7.84 -36.02 -29.81
C GLY A 177 -6.51 -36.19 -29.09
N SER A 178 -6.04 -37.42 -29.10
CA SER A 178 -4.75 -37.87 -28.56
C SER A 178 -3.61 -37.14 -29.24
N ALA A 179 -2.61 -36.77 -28.46
CA ALA A 179 -1.34 -36.15 -28.91
C ALA A 179 -0.40 -37.19 -29.55
N GLU A 180 -0.79 -37.79 -30.66
CA GLU A 180 0.03 -38.82 -31.33
C GLU A 180 0.15 -38.69 -32.87
N ASP A 181 -0.30 -37.60 -33.49
CA ASP A 181 -0.26 -37.45 -34.97
C ASP A 181 0.52 -36.24 -35.50
N LEU A 182 1.67 -35.94 -34.90
CA LEU A 182 2.59 -34.91 -35.45
C LEU A 182 4.05 -35.33 -35.49
N GLU A 183 4.31 -36.58 -35.75
CA GLU A 183 5.62 -37.04 -36.27
C GLU A 183 5.36 -37.94 -37.47
N LEU A 184 5.68 -37.46 -38.65
CA LEU A 184 6.05 -38.19 -39.89
C LEU A 184 5.62 -37.37 -41.13
N LYS A 185 6.39 -36.38 -41.50
CA LYS A 185 6.52 -35.94 -42.91
C LYS A 185 7.69 -34.96 -43.04
N GLU A 186 8.88 -35.41 -42.80
CA GLU A 186 10.08 -34.97 -43.49
C GLU A 186 10.74 -36.20 -44.05
N HIS A 187 10.66 -36.42 -45.31
CA HIS A 187 11.64 -37.02 -46.22
C HIS A 187 10.92 -37.42 -47.53
N SER A 188 11.33 -36.76 -48.55
CA SER A 188 11.42 -37.24 -49.95
C SER A 188 10.94 -36.19 -50.92
N SER A 189 11.86 -35.50 -51.49
CA SER A 189 12.11 -35.54 -52.95
C SER A 189 13.26 -34.62 -53.28
N GLU A 190 14.44 -35.21 -53.39
CA GLU A 190 15.39 -34.89 -54.43
C GLU A 190 14.84 -35.52 -55.73
N ASP A 191 14.74 -34.70 -56.76
CA ASP A 191 15.17 -34.85 -58.14
C ASP A 191 14.75 -33.58 -58.91
#